data_c64c1ef19fdfc5c2c82ffdf98e7beb3c
#
_entry.id   c64c1ef19fdfc5c2c82ffdf98e7beb3c
#
_cell.length_a   1.000
_cell.length_b   1.000
_cell.length_c   1.000
_cell.angle_alpha   90.00
_cell.angle_beta   90.00
_cell.angle_gamma   90.00
#
_symmetry.space_group_name_H-M   'P 1'
#
loop_
_entity.id
_entity.type
_entity.pdbx_description
1 polymer ?
#
loop_
_entity_poly.entity_id
_entity_poly.type
_entity_poly.pdbx_seq_one_letter_code
_entity_poly.pdbx_strand_id
1 'polypeptide(L)'
;NGDGHKVTGITYKDRTNDAVKQIALEGIFVQIGLLPSTEWLKGTVALSRFGEIEVDNHGRTDVPGVLAAGDCTTAPYKQIITAAGDGAKAALAAFDYLIRTPVPA
;
A
#
# COMPACT_ATOMS: atom_id res chain seq x y z
N ASN A 1 -14.52 -18.90 -13.35
CA ASN A 1 -15.60 -19.88 -13.43
C ASN A 1 -16.04 -20.26 -12.02
N GLY A 2 -17.32 -20.49 -11.85
CA GLY A 2 -17.94 -20.85 -10.57
C GLY A 2 -19.45 -20.65 -10.61
N ASP A 3 -20.14 -21.01 -9.54
CA ASP A 3 -21.58 -20.88 -9.34
C ASP A 3 -21.98 -19.66 -8.50
N GLY A 4 -21.03 -18.78 -8.20
CA GLY A 4 -21.17 -17.64 -7.28
C GLY A 4 -20.86 -17.95 -5.82
N HIS A 5 -20.68 -19.24 -5.46
CA HIS A 5 -20.33 -19.68 -4.11
C HIS A 5 -18.93 -20.29 -4.04
N LYS A 6 -18.47 -20.94 -5.09
CA LYS A 6 -17.17 -21.61 -5.14
C LYS A 6 -16.49 -21.36 -6.49
N VAL A 7 -15.17 -21.10 -6.43
CA VAL A 7 -14.34 -21.10 -7.63
C VAL A 7 -14.11 -22.54 -8.09
N THR A 8 -14.35 -22.81 -9.38
CA THR A 8 -14.19 -24.14 -9.98
C THR A 8 -13.12 -24.20 -11.07
N GLY A 9 -12.59 -23.05 -11.47
CA GLY A 9 -11.56 -22.99 -12.49
C GLY A 9 -11.26 -21.58 -12.95
N ILE A 10 -10.22 -21.44 -13.74
CA ILE A 10 -9.82 -20.22 -14.43
C ILE A 10 -9.78 -20.42 -15.93
N THR A 11 -10.31 -19.45 -16.67
CA THR A 11 -10.16 -19.35 -18.11
C THR A 11 -9.13 -18.28 -18.42
N TYR A 12 -8.12 -18.61 -19.22
CA TYR A 12 -7.08 -17.66 -19.60
C TYR A 12 -6.78 -17.72 -21.11
N LYS A 13 -6.23 -16.64 -21.63
CA LYS A 13 -5.76 -16.54 -23.01
C LYS A 13 -4.24 -16.70 -23.03
N ASP A 14 -3.78 -17.71 -23.74
CA ASP A 14 -2.36 -17.94 -23.97
C ASP A 14 -1.82 -16.89 -24.95
N ARG A 15 -0.86 -16.08 -24.52
CA ARG A 15 -0.32 -14.98 -25.33
C ARG A 15 0.60 -15.44 -26.48
N THR A 16 1.01 -16.69 -26.49
CA THR A 16 1.89 -17.21 -27.54
C THR A 16 1.14 -17.61 -28.78
N ASN A 17 -0.13 -18.02 -28.66
CA ASN A 17 -0.93 -18.56 -29.76
C ASN A 17 -2.39 -18.10 -29.75
N ASP A 18 -2.73 -17.15 -28.89
CA ASP A 18 -4.08 -16.60 -28.68
C ASP A 18 -5.16 -17.63 -28.26
N ALA A 19 -4.76 -18.85 -27.97
CA ALA A 19 -5.69 -19.92 -27.59
C ALA A 19 -6.30 -19.65 -26.20
N VAL A 20 -7.60 -19.87 -26.11
CA VAL A 20 -8.32 -19.83 -24.82
C VAL A 20 -8.26 -21.22 -24.19
N LYS A 21 -7.75 -21.28 -22.97
CA LYS A 21 -7.58 -22.52 -22.19
C LYS A 21 -8.28 -22.41 -20.84
N GLN A 22 -8.63 -23.56 -20.26
CA GLN A 22 -9.20 -23.65 -18.92
C GLN A 22 -8.36 -24.56 -18.04
N ILE A 23 -8.26 -24.19 -16.75
CA ILE A 23 -7.66 -25.01 -15.70
C ILE A 23 -8.70 -25.17 -14.60
N ALA A 24 -8.99 -26.42 -14.22
CA ALA A 24 -9.81 -26.72 -13.06
C ALA A 24 -8.99 -26.47 -11.78
N LEU A 25 -9.56 -25.69 -10.83
CA LEU A 25 -8.93 -25.38 -9.55
C LEU A 25 -9.99 -24.93 -8.55
N GLU A 26 -9.67 -24.95 -7.27
CA GLU A 26 -10.60 -24.64 -6.19
C GLU A 26 -10.32 -23.30 -5.51
N GLY A 27 -9.26 -22.60 -5.91
CA GLY A 27 -8.92 -21.27 -5.39
C GLY A 27 -7.90 -20.55 -6.27
N ILE A 28 -7.87 -19.24 -6.20
CA ILE A 28 -6.95 -18.37 -6.95
C ILE A 28 -6.36 -17.35 -5.98
N PHE A 29 -5.02 -17.33 -5.89
CA PHE A 29 -4.30 -16.25 -5.21
C PHE A 29 -3.93 -15.18 -6.24
N VAL A 30 -4.40 -13.96 -6.01
CA VAL A 30 -4.06 -12.81 -6.86
C VAL A 30 -2.99 -11.98 -6.17
N GLN A 31 -1.79 -11.95 -6.76
CA GLN A 31 -0.62 -11.23 -6.27
C GLN A 31 0.10 -10.54 -7.44
N ILE A 32 -0.60 -9.64 -8.13
CA ILE A 32 -0.10 -9.01 -9.36
C ILE A 32 0.76 -7.78 -9.08
N GLY A 33 0.66 -7.21 -7.90
CA GLY A 33 1.40 -6.02 -7.49
C GLY A 33 0.69 -5.28 -6.36
N LEU A 34 1.26 -4.14 -5.99
CA LEU A 34 0.73 -3.26 -4.95
C LEU A 34 0.17 -2.00 -5.60
N LEU A 35 -1.06 -1.68 -5.26
CA LEU A 35 -1.70 -0.42 -5.63
C LEU A 35 -2.11 0.29 -4.33
N PRO A 36 -1.46 1.41 -3.97
CA PRO A 36 -1.81 2.14 -2.76
C PRO A 36 -3.24 2.71 -2.84
N SER A 37 -4.04 2.53 -1.80
CA SER A 37 -5.39 3.10 -1.70
C SER A 37 -5.34 4.55 -1.17
N THR A 38 -4.61 5.42 -1.85
CA THR A 38 -4.25 6.77 -1.42
C THR A 38 -4.88 7.88 -2.26
N GLU A 39 -5.74 7.55 -3.21
CA GLU A 39 -6.32 8.49 -4.16
C GLU A 39 -7.10 9.63 -3.48
N TRP A 40 -7.73 9.34 -2.34
CA TRP A 40 -8.44 10.31 -1.51
C TRP A 40 -7.53 11.35 -0.85
N LEU A 41 -6.22 11.12 -0.84
CA LEU A 41 -5.21 12.05 -0.28
C LEU A 41 -4.65 13.03 -1.32
N LYS A 42 -5.06 12.92 -2.59
CA LYS A 42 -4.62 13.84 -3.64
C LYS A 42 -4.90 15.30 -3.26
N GLY A 43 -3.86 16.12 -3.32
CA GLY A 43 -3.94 17.54 -2.94
C GLY A 43 -3.89 17.81 -1.44
N THR A 44 -3.81 16.77 -0.59
CA THR A 44 -3.65 16.91 0.85
C THR A 44 -2.21 16.66 1.30
N VAL A 45 -1.58 15.63 0.76
CA VAL A 45 -0.16 15.29 0.99
C VAL A 45 0.52 14.98 -0.35
N ALA A 46 1.83 15.08 -0.40
CA ALA A 46 2.60 14.72 -1.59
C ALA A 46 2.51 13.22 -1.87
N LEU A 47 2.15 12.88 -3.11
CA LEU A 47 2.11 11.51 -3.59
C LEU A 47 3.10 11.32 -4.74
N SER A 48 3.79 10.18 -4.75
CA SER A 48 4.64 9.75 -5.85
C SER A 48 3.82 9.52 -7.13
N ARG A 49 4.50 9.37 -8.27
CA ARG A 49 3.86 9.00 -9.56
C ARG A 49 3.10 7.68 -9.51
N PHE A 50 3.37 6.83 -8.51
CA PHE A 50 2.69 5.56 -8.29
C PHE A 50 1.58 5.64 -7.24
N GLY A 51 1.28 6.83 -6.72
CA GLY A 51 0.28 7.06 -5.69
C GLY A 51 0.75 6.78 -4.26
N GLU A 52 2.04 6.47 -4.04
CA GLU A 52 2.56 6.26 -2.69
C GLU A 52 2.70 7.60 -1.96
N ILE A 53 2.45 7.63 -0.65
CA ILE A 53 2.66 8.81 0.18
C ILE A 53 4.17 9.05 0.31
N GLU A 54 4.63 10.23 -0.08
CA GLU A 54 6.04 10.60 0.08
C GLU A 54 6.37 10.87 1.55
N VAL A 55 7.39 10.18 2.08
CA VAL A 55 7.81 10.31 3.46
C VAL A 55 9.33 10.37 3.58
N ASP A 56 9.79 11.03 4.66
CA ASP A 56 11.19 10.98 5.08
C ASP A 56 11.52 9.70 5.86
N ASN A 57 12.77 9.57 6.33
CA ASN A 57 13.22 8.42 7.11
C ASN A 57 12.52 8.25 8.46
N HIS A 58 11.73 9.23 8.90
CA HIS A 58 10.96 9.20 10.14
C HIS A 58 9.46 9.01 9.90
N GLY A 59 9.04 8.82 8.65
CA GLY A 59 7.64 8.72 8.27
C GLY A 59 6.90 10.07 8.21
N ARG A 60 7.62 11.20 8.16
CA ARG A 60 7.00 12.53 8.05
C ARG A 60 6.65 12.81 6.60
N THR A 61 5.44 13.33 6.38
CA THR A 61 5.01 13.85 5.07
C THR A 61 5.45 15.30 4.88
N ASP A 62 5.10 15.89 3.75
CA ASP A 62 5.26 17.33 3.47
C ASP A 62 4.32 18.22 4.31
N VAL A 63 3.31 17.62 4.96
CA VAL A 63 2.37 18.35 5.84
C VAL A 63 2.79 18.20 7.29
N PRO A 64 3.12 19.30 8.01
CA PRO A 64 3.51 19.24 9.40
C PRO A 64 2.46 18.57 10.30
N GLY A 65 2.91 17.61 11.13
CA GLY A 65 2.03 16.84 12.02
C GLY A 65 1.33 15.65 11.35
N VAL A 66 1.47 15.47 10.04
CA VAL A 66 0.96 14.30 9.30
C VAL A 66 2.12 13.33 9.05
N LEU A 67 1.94 12.11 9.51
CA LEU A 67 2.91 11.02 9.33
C LEU A 67 2.23 9.85 8.60
N ALA A 68 3.03 9.08 7.88
CA ALA A 68 2.57 7.87 7.21
C ALA A 68 3.61 6.75 7.32
N ALA A 69 3.15 5.50 7.29
CA ALA A 69 4.01 4.34 7.44
C ALA A 69 3.48 3.15 6.64
N GLY A 70 4.36 2.21 6.33
CA GLY A 70 4.02 0.95 5.68
C GLY A 70 3.88 1.03 4.17
N ASP A 71 3.18 0.06 3.61
CA ASP A 71 3.15 -0.23 2.17
C ASP A 71 2.57 0.89 1.30
N CYS A 72 1.75 1.78 1.88
CA CYS A 72 1.19 2.93 1.17
C CYS A 72 2.17 4.10 0.99
N THR A 73 3.38 4.01 1.55
CA THR A 73 4.40 5.07 1.51
C THR A 73 5.49 4.77 0.49
N THR A 74 6.39 5.72 0.26
CA THR A 74 7.60 5.54 -0.57
C THR A 74 8.70 4.73 0.12
N ALA A 75 8.45 4.19 1.33
CA ALA A 75 9.39 3.30 2.00
C ALA A 75 9.70 2.07 1.14
N PRO A 76 10.98 1.69 0.99
CA PRO A 76 11.35 0.49 0.24
C PRO A 76 10.89 -0.78 0.98
N TYR A 77 10.79 -1.89 0.23
CA TYR A 77 10.51 -3.22 0.79
C TYR A 77 9.14 -3.35 1.48
N LYS A 78 8.11 -3.57 0.68
CA LYS A 78 6.72 -3.76 1.11
C LYS A 78 6.52 -5.14 1.77
N GLN A 79 6.90 -5.27 3.04
CA GLN A 79 6.80 -6.50 3.84
C GLN A 79 6.18 -6.17 5.21
N ILE A 80 5.47 -7.12 5.80
CA ILE A 80 4.81 -6.95 7.11
C ILE A 80 5.78 -6.43 8.17
N ILE A 81 6.98 -7.00 8.24
CA ILE A 81 7.96 -6.62 9.27
C ILE A 81 8.53 -5.22 9.02
N THR A 82 8.74 -4.80 7.77
CA THR A 82 9.17 -3.45 7.44
C THR A 82 8.08 -2.43 7.73
N ALA A 83 6.83 -2.74 7.37
CA ALA A 83 5.68 -1.89 7.67
C ALA A 83 5.48 -1.68 9.19
N ALA A 84 5.67 -2.73 10.00
CA ALA A 84 5.63 -2.64 11.45
C ALA A 84 6.76 -1.74 12.00
N GLY A 85 7.98 -1.88 11.47
CA GLY A 85 9.12 -1.03 11.83
C GLY A 85 8.90 0.44 11.43
N ASP A 86 8.35 0.69 10.25
CA ASP A 86 7.99 2.04 9.81
C ASP A 86 6.93 2.67 10.71
N GLY A 87 5.92 1.89 11.12
CA GLY A 87 4.91 2.32 12.08
C GLY A 87 5.51 2.73 13.43
N ALA A 88 6.46 1.96 13.94
CA ALA A 88 7.18 2.29 15.17
C ALA A 88 7.99 3.60 15.03
N LYS A 89 8.71 3.80 13.93
CA LYS A 89 9.43 5.06 13.64
C LYS A 89 8.48 6.25 13.56
N ALA A 90 7.38 6.11 12.84
CA ALA A 90 6.38 7.17 12.71
C ALA A 90 5.76 7.53 14.06
N ALA A 91 5.45 6.54 14.92
CA ALA A 91 4.92 6.78 16.26
C ALA A 91 5.91 7.57 17.15
N LEU A 92 7.20 7.21 17.12
CA LEU A 92 8.23 7.96 17.83
C LEU A 92 8.40 9.38 17.29
N ALA A 93 8.35 9.54 15.97
CA ALA A 93 8.40 10.87 15.35
C ALA A 93 7.18 11.73 15.65
N ALA A 94 6.00 11.13 15.79
CA ALA A 94 4.77 11.82 16.23
C ALA A 94 4.92 12.31 17.68
N PHE A 95 5.44 11.46 18.57
CA PHE A 95 5.73 11.84 19.95
C PHE A 95 6.71 13.02 20.01
N ASP A 96 7.82 12.94 19.28
CA ASP A 96 8.82 14.01 19.17
C ASP A 96 8.22 15.33 18.67
N TYR A 97 7.32 15.25 17.67
CA TYR A 97 6.62 16.41 17.15
C TYR A 97 5.73 17.05 18.22
N LEU A 98 4.95 16.26 18.94
CA LEU A 98 4.03 16.75 19.97
C LEU A 98 4.73 17.45 21.14
N ILE A 99 5.85 16.90 21.61
CA ILE A 99 6.58 17.50 22.74
C ILE A 99 7.36 18.75 22.36
N ARG A 100 7.69 18.93 21.07
CA ARG A 100 8.46 20.10 20.57
C ARG A 100 7.59 21.19 19.99
N THR A 101 6.34 20.90 19.65
CA THR A 101 5.41 21.87 19.07
C THR A 101 4.59 22.52 20.21
N PRO A 102 4.71 23.81 20.43
CA PRO A 102 3.90 24.52 21.44
C PRO A 102 2.41 24.33 21.13
N VAL A 103 1.64 23.93 22.13
CA VAL A 103 0.18 23.94 22.02
C VAL A 103 -0.27 25.39 21.95
N PRO A 104 -1.02 25.84 20.94
CA PRO A 104 -1.62 27.17 20.94
C PRO A 104 -2.49 27.34 22.19
N ALA A 105 -2.28 28.42 22.92
CA ALA A 105 -3.09 28.75 24.08
C ALA A 105 -4.55 29.05 23.70
#